data_344038b4fef2757a4eaca95e63e6c174
#
_entry.id   344038b4fef2757a4eaca95e63e6c174
#
_cell.length_a   1.000
_cell.length_b   1.000
_cell.length_c   1.000
_cell.angle_alpha   90.00
_cell.angle_beta   90.00
_cell.angle_gamma   90.00
#
_symmetry.space_group_name_H-M   'P 1'
#
loop_
_entity.id
_entity.type
_entity.pdbx_description
1 polymer ?
#
loop_
_entity_poly.entity_id
_entity_poly.type
_entity_poly.pdbx_seq_one_letter_code
_entity_poly.pdbx_strand_id
1 'polypeptide(L)'
;MKKFFSHISIFFIFFIAINFITAFFWKPINENIISAINKKNYYSKEVLDSVGISQNEQIQFYNEMWSNRKFKYIQFAEHLEAETKKQKYVNVTENFGRKIQNNKDCEIRYFFYGASQTFGYNVKDNQTIPSYFKKIIDKEISEKNNCVYNFGSAGYFSTQENILFLNHILEEKIFSKDYAIFMDGYTEQGNNKSRIHYEIKSIFDGIDLKVWDELKFSSLIFTNSLPIVKLYNNLQKKFSNKPNKPKVRKVISDQEKLDEINRVFKSNLEIRSSICESMLINCYTFLPPIPKKSILMTKKKFKLFKKIPKLIDISEILNENEYLAFVEGGHYSPRSSGIIAETIFKNIIFD
;
A
#
# COMPACT_ATOMS: atom_id res chain seq x y z
N MET A 1 -15.31 -33.78 44.35
CA MET A 1 -14.19 -32.97 43.77
C MET A 1 -13.31 -33.75 42.80
N LYS A 2 -12.71 -34.89 43.12
CA LYS A 2 -11.81 -35.64 42.19
C LYS A 2 -12.46 -35.96 40.82
N LYS A 3 -13.72 -36.40 40.76
CA LYS A 3 -14.43 -36.67 39.48
C LYS A 3 -14.64 -35.42 38.64
N PHE A 4 -14.92 -34.27 39.26
CA PHE A 4 -15.09 -32.98 38.54
C PHE A 4 -13.78 -32.52 37.89
N PHE A 5 -12.67 -32.59 38.61
CA PHE A 5 -11.37 -32.25 38.04
C PHE A 5 -10.94 -33.20 36.91
N SER A 6 -11.29 -34.49 37.02
CA SER A 6 -11.04 -35.46 35.95
C SER A 6 -11.79 -35.11 34.65
N HIS A 7 -13.06 -34.71 34.74
CA HIS A 7 -13.83 -34.31 33.55
C HIS A 7 -13.31 -33.03 32.91
N ILE A 8 -12.87 -32.07 33.71
CA ILE A 8 -12.25 -30.83 33.20
C ILE A 8 -10.95 -31.14 32.47
N SER A 9 -10.11 -31.99 33.07
CA SER A 9 -8.84 -32.38 32.43
C SER A 9 -9.06 -33.14 31.11
N ILE A 10 -10.02 -34.04 31.05
CA ILE A 10 -10.39 -34.74 29.82
C ILE A 10 -10.90 -33.77 28.76
N PHE A 11 -11.75 -32.82 29.14
CA PHE A 11 -12.23 -31.78 28.21
C PHE A 11 -11.08 -30.96 27.63
N PHE A 12 -10.14 -30.51 28.45
CA PHE A 12 -8.96 -29.76 27.98
C PHE A 12 -8.09 -30.56 27.03
N ILE A 13 -7.87 -31.84 27.33
CA ILE A 13 -7.08 -32.75 26.46
C ILE A 13 -7.78 -32.88 25.09
N PHE A 14 -9.07 -33.14 25.09
CA PHE A 14 -9.86 -33.21 23.85
C PHE A 14 -9.84 -31.90 23.07
N PHE A 15 -10.00 -30.77 23.76
CA PHE A 15 -9.98 -29.44 23.15
C PHE A 15 -8.61 -29.17 22.47
N ILE A 16 -7.51 -29.48 23.16
CA ILE A 16 -6.16 -29.32 22.60
C ILE A 16 -5.97 -30.28 21.41
N ALA A 17 -6.36 -31.55 21.56
CA ALA A 17 -6.23 -32.53 20.49
C ALA A 17 -7.03 -32.14 19.24
N ILE A 18 -8.28 -31.68 19.38
CA ILE A 18 -9.10 -31.23 18.25
C ILE A 18 -8.47 -30.02 17.57
N ASN A 19 -7.99 -29.04 18.34
CA ASN A 19 -7.33 -27.88 17.74
C ASN A 19 -6.02 -28.27 17.01
N PHE A 20 -5.25 -29.19 17.56
CA PHE A 20 -4.04 -29.71 16.94
C PHE A 20 -4.34 -30.49 15.65
N ILE A 21 -5.32 -31.38 15.68
CA ILE A 21 -5.79 -32.13 14.52
C ILE A 21 -6.30 -31.15 13.45
N THR A 22 -7.12 -30.17 13.85
CA THR A 22 -7.62 -29.16 12.92
C THR A 22 -6.51 -28.34 12.30
N ALA A 23 -5.50 -27.94 13.07
CA ALA A 23 -4.33 -27.23 12.56
C ALA A 23 -3.50 -28.08 11.58
N PHE A 24 -3.37 -29.38 11.86
CA PHE A 24 -2.60 -30.31 11.04
C PHE A 24 -3.29 -30.61 9.70
N PHE A 25 -4.60 -30.84 9.72
CA PHE A 25 -5.37 -31.15 8.52
C PHE A 25 -5.89 -29.89 7.79
N TRP A 26 -6.00 -28.78 8.51
CA TRP A 26 -6.38 -27.48 7.94
C TRP A 26 -5.12 -26.79 7.39
N LYS A 27 -4.67 -27.22 6.25
CA LYS A 27 -3.73 -26.41 5.48
C LYS A 27 -4.45 -25.11 5.06
N PRO A 28 -3.95 -23.94 5.44
CA PRO A 28 -4.61 -22.70 5.06
C PRO A 28 -4.74 -22.63 3.53
N ILE A 29 -5.85 -22.11 3.05
CA ILE A 29 -6.17 -21.92 1.61
C ILE A 29 -5.00 -21.28 0.83
N ASN A 30 -4.11 -20.56 1.52
CA ASN A 30 -2.87 -20.02 0.97
C ASN A 30 -1.96 -21.07 0.31
N GLU A 31 -1.89 -22.31 0.79
CA GLU A 31 -1.07 -23.33 0.12
C GLU A 31 -1.72 -23.83 -1.17
N ASN A 32 -3.05 -23.86 -1.25
CA ASN A 32 -3.76 -24.16 -2.50
C ASN A 32 -3.66 -23.01 -3.50
N ILE A 33 -3.61 -21.78 -3.04
CA ILE A 33 -3.31 -20.60 -3.86
C ILE A 33 -1.88 -20.71 -4.37
N ILE A 34 -0.90 -20.98 -3.53
CA ILE A 34 0.50 -21.18 -3.92
C ILE A 34 0.65 -22.35 -4.90
N SER A 35 -0.06 -23.46 -4.72
CA SER A 35 -0.01 -24.60 -5.66
C SER A 35 -0.71 -24.32 -6.98
N ALA A 36 -1.78 -23.55 -6.99
CA ALA A 36 -2.45 -23.09 -8.22
C ALA A 36 -1.61 -22.03 -8.93
N ILE A 37 -0.93 -21.23 -8.16
CA ILE A 37 0.01 -20.21 -8.57
C ILE A 37 1.26 -20.87 -9.22
N ASN A 38 1.80 -21.95 -8.69
CA ASN A 38 2.94 -22.67 -9.27
C ASN A 38 2.67 -23.29 -10.65
N LYS A 39 1.44 -23.27 -11.12
CA LYS A 39 1.04 -23.74 -12.48
C LYS A 39 0.77 -22.61 -13.46
N LYS A 40 0.83 -21.34 -13.05
CA LYS A 40 0.49 -20.19 -13.90
C LYS A 40 1.71 -19.29 -14.07
N ASN A 41 1.95 -18.81 -15.27
CA ASN A 41 2.89 -17.71 -15.48
C ASN A 41 2.32 -16.46 -14.81
N TYR A 42 3.00 -15.95 -13.79
CA TYR A 42 2.59 -14.76 -13.02
C TYR A 42 2.62 -13.49 -13.83
N TYR A 43 3.57 -13.44 -14.74
CA TYR A 43 3.81 -12.29 -15.59
C TYR A 43 3.82 -12.75 -17.04
N SER A 44 3.30 -11.92 -17.93
CA SER A 44 3.49 -12.15 -19.36
C SER A 44 4.98 -12.01 -19.72
N LYS A 45 5.37 -12.62 -20.85
CA LYS A 45 6.75 -12.52 -21.33
C LYS A 45 7.17 -11.06 -21.53
N GLU A 46 6.26 -10.23 -22.08
CA GLU A 46 6.55 -8.81 -22.31
C GLU A 46 6.82 -8.07 -21.01
N VAL A 47 6.10 -8.39 -19.92
CA VAL A 47 6.36 -7.80 -18.58
C VAL A 47 7.72 -8.25 -18.09
N LEU A 48 8.04 -9.54 -18.13
CA LEU A 48 9.33 -10.06 -17.69
C LEU A 48 10.48 -9.44 -18.47
N ASP A 49 10.37 -9.38 -19.78
CA ASP A 49 11.37 -8.77 -20.67
C ASP A 49 11.56 -7.27 -20.34
N SER A 50 10.47 -6.54 -20.12
CA SER A 50 10.52 -5.11 -19.79
C SER A 50 11.21 -4.82 -18.45
N VAL A 51 11.06 -5.73 -17.48
CA VAL A 51 11.69 -5.63 -16.15
C VAL A 51 13.10 -6.26 -16.15
N GLY A 52 13.45 -7.04 -17.17
CA GLY A 52 14.70 -7.79 -17.27
C GLY A 52 14.78 -8.92 -16.25
N ILE A 53 13.69 -9.69 -16.12
CA ILE A 53 13.60 -10.91 -15.31
C ILE A 53 13.46 -12.11 -16.25
N SER A 54 14.30 -13.11 -16.06
CA SER A 54 14.17 -14.35 -16.83
C SER A 54 12.95 -15.18 -16.37
N GLN A 55 12.45 -16.03 -17.27
CA GLN A 55 11.33 -16.92 -16.97
C GLN A 55 11.58 -17.80 -15.72
N ASN A 56 12.82 -18.22 -15.53
CA ASN A 56 13.19 -19.05 -14.38
C ASN A 56 13.22 -18.27 -13.05
N GLU A 57 13.35 -16.95 -13.09
CA GLU A 57 13.43 -16.08 -11.93
C GLU A 57 12.08 -15.47 -11.55
N GLN A 58 11.05 -15.64 -12.39
CA GLN A 58 9.74 -15.00 -12.17
C GLN A 58 9.11 -15.35 -10.82
N ILE A 59 9.28 -16.60 -10.35
CA ILE A 59 8.74 -17.06 -9.06
C ILE A 59 9.43 -16.33 -7.90
N GLN A 60 10.76 -16.22 -7.97
CA GLN A 60 11.51 -15.47 -6.94
C GLN A 60 11.07 -14.01 -6.94
N PHE A 61 11.03 -13.37 -8.10
CA PHE A 61 10.61 -11.97 -8.22
C PHE A 61 9.18 -11.75 -7.70
N TYR A 62 8.24 -12.63 -8.05
CA TYR A 62 6.88 -12.58 -7.54
C TYR A 62 6.83 -12.74 -6.02
N ASN A 63 7.56 -13.70 -5.47
CA ASN A 63 7.57 -13.93 -4.03
C ASN A 63 8.13 -12.72 -3.28
N GLU A 64 9.20 -12.10 -3.75
CA GLU A 64 9.76 -10.89 -3.16
C GLU A 64 8.79 -9.71 -3.25
N MET A 65 8.06 -9.60 -4.36
CA MET A 65 7.12 -8.51 -4.60
C MET A 65 5.79 -8.66 -3.85
N TRP A 66 5.27 -9.89 -3.71
CA TRP A 66 3.91 -10.12 -3.23
C TRP A 66 3.82 -11.04 -2.02
N SER A 67 4.45 -12.20 -2.04
CA SER A 67 4.21 -13.25 -1.04
C SER A 67 4.97 -13.01 0.26
N ASN A 68 6.21 -12.51 0.18
CA ASN A 68 7.09 -12.33 1.34
C ASN A 68 6.97 -10.96 1.98
N ARG A 69 6.13 -10.10 1.43
CA ARG A 69 5.91 -8.76 1.96
C ARG A 69 5.16 -8.81 3.27
N LYS A 70 5.62 -7.97 4.17
CA LYS A 70 4.97 -7.73 5.46
C LYS A 70 4.70 -6.25 5.59
N PHE A 71 3.72 -5.93 6.40
CA PHE A 71 3.41 -4.56 6.78
C PHE A 71 3.69 -4.38 8.27
N LYS A 72 4.18 -3.21 8.64
CA LYS A 72 4.23 -2.75 10.02
C LYS A 72 3.14 -1.71 10.25
N TYR A 73 2.60 -1.68 11.46
CA TYR A 73 1.66 -0.64 11.86
C TYR A 73 2.39 0.69 11.99
N ILE A 74 1.79 1.73 11.43
CA ILE A 74 2.21 3.12 11.59
C ILE A 74 1.05 3.88 12.21
N GLN A 75 1.31 4.58 13.29
CA GLN A 75 0.29 5.31 14.03
C GLN A 75 -0.48 6.27 13.12
N PHE A 76 -1.79 6.12 13.08
CA PHE A 76 -2.76 6.86 12.26
C PHE A 76 -2.60 6.73 10.73
N ALA A 77 -1.43 6.37 10.20
CA ALA A 77 -1.23 6.06 8.78
C ALA A 77 -1.54 4.59 8.44
N GLU A 78 -1.90 3.79 9.44
CA GLU A 78 -2.32 2.39 9.38
C GLU A 78 -1.16 1.42 9.14
N HIS A 79 -0.53 1.44 7.99
CA HIS A 79 0.52 0.49 7.63
C HIS A 79 1.58 1.12 6.75
N LEU A 80 2.74 0.53 6.79
CA LEU A 80 3.83 0.77 5.84
C LEU A 80 4.52 -0.57 5.58
N GLU A 81 5.17 -0.71 4.45
CA GLU A 81 5.97 -1.89 4.18
C GLU A 81 7.04 -2.09 5.25
N ALA A 82 7.07 -3.28 5.84
CA ALA A 82 8.06 -3.63 6.85
C ALA A 82 9.41 -3.95 6.20
N GLU A 83 10.47 -3.76 6.96
CA GLU A 83 11.83 -4.12 6.55
C GLU A 83 11.91 -5.56 6.02
N THR A 84 12.65 -5.73 4.95
CA THR A 84 12.93 -7.04 4.37
C THR A 84 14.35 -7.48 4.69
N LYS A 85 14.56 -8.79 4.91
CA LYS A 85 15.90 -9.36 4.79
C LYS A 85 16.43 -9.08 3.38
N LYS A 86 17.74 -9.00 3.22
CA LYS A 86 18.37 -8.76 1.90
C LYS A 86 17.81 -9.69 0.83
N GLN A 87 17.18 -9.11 -0.18
CA GLN A 87 16.57 -9.79 -1.31
C GLN A 87 17.26 -9.35 -2.62
N LYS A 88 16.97 -10.06 -3.70
CA LYS A 88 17.61 -9.81 -4.99
C LYS A 88 16.99 -8.60 -5.70
N TYR A 89 15.68 -8.45 -5.62
CA TYR A 89 14.92 -7.52 -6.46
C TYR A 89 14.18 -6.43 -5.70
N VAL A 90 13.64 -6.76 -4.51
CA VAL A 90 12.74 -5.89 -3.75
C VAL A 90 13.19 -5.79 -2.30
N ASN A 91 13.79 -4.68 -1.94
CA ASN A 91 14.30 -4.46 -0.60
C ASN A 91 13.62 -3.25 0.05
N VAL A 92 13.22 -3.40 1.29
CA VAL A 92 12.69 -2.34 2.14
C VAL A 92 13.62 -2.19 3.34
N THR A 93 14.03 -0.97 3.63
CA THR A 93 14.86 -0.63 4.78
C THR A 93 14.00 -0.07 5.91
N GLU A 94 14.44 -0.23 7.15
CA GLU A 94 13.64 0.11 8.32
C GLU A 94 13.17 1.58 8.34
N ASN A 95 14.08 2.50 8.04
CA ASN A 95 13.87 3.94 8.21
C ASN A 95 13.60 4.71 6.90
N PHE A 96 13.85 4.08 5.74
CA PHE A 96 13.91 4.79 4.47
C PHE A 96 13.00 4.24 3.39
N GLY A 97 12.09 3.33 3.77
CA GLY A 97 11.14 2.72 2.84
C GLY A 97 11.83 1.82 1.81
N ARG A 98 11.34 1.80 0.57
CA ARG A 98 11.93 0.97 -0.48
C ARG A 98 13.35 1.44 -0.81
N LYS A 99 14.28 0.50 -0.88
CA LYS A 99 15.71 0.76 -1.00
C LYS A 99 16.04 1.56 -2.26
N ILE A 100 16.74 2.67 -2.06
CA ILE A 100 17.41 3.45 -3.07
C ILE A 100 18.87 3.58 -2.64
N GLN A 101 19.79 3.57 -3.59
CA GLN A 101 21.20 3.75 -3.29
C GLN A 101 21.48 5.24 -3.08
N ASN A 102 21.64 5.64 -1.82
CA ASN A 102 21.99 7.00 -1.43
C ASN A 102 23.43 7.08 -0.94
N ASN A 103 24.00 8.27 -0.99
CA ASN A 103 25.26 8.61 -0.34
C ASN A 103 25.06 8.68 1.21
N LYS A 104 26.16 8.68 1.98
CA LYS A 104 26.07 8.76 3.44
C LYS A 104 25.65 10.15 3.93
N ASP A 105 26.19 11.19 3.28
CA ASP A 105 25.97 12.58 3.68
C ASP A 105 25.07 13.25 2.65
N CYS A 106 23.86 13.61 3.04
CA CYS A 106 22.86 14.18 2.17
C CYS A 106 22.78 15.70 2.37
N GLU A 107 23.07 16.47 1.34
CA GLU A 107 22.88 17.92 1.33
C GLU A 107 21.46 18.32 0.94
N ILE A 108 20.90 17.61 -0.02
CA ILE A 108 19.51 17.79 -0.46
C ILE A 108 18.78 16.45 -0.38
N ARG A 109 17.56 16.47 0.19
CA ARG A 109 16.79 15.26 0.41
C ARG A 109 15.42 15.36 -0.24
N TYR A 110 15.05 14.29 -0.93
CA TYR A 110 13.79 14.17 -1.67
C TYR A 110 13.01 12.97 -1.12
N PHE A 111 11.80 13.20 -0.63
CA PHE A 111 10.95 12.21 -0.01
C PHE A 111 9.74 11.97 -0.91
N PHE A 112 9.63 10.78 -1.46
CA PHE A 112 8.51 10.38 -2.30
C PHE A 112 7.43 9.70 -1.48
N TYR A 113 6.21 10.20 -1.57
CA TYR A 113 4.99 9.65 -0.99
C TYR A 113 4.05 9.25 -2.11
N GLY A 114 3.20 8.25 -1.85
CA GLY A 114 2.24 7.76 -2.82
C GLY A 114 1.83 6.32 -2.57
N ALA A 115 1.05 5.79 -3.48
CA ALA A 115 0.54 4.43 -3.42
C ALA A 115 1.57 3.40 -3.94
N SER A 116 1.06 2.23 -4.33
CA SER A 116 1.84 1.13 -4.91
C SER A 116 2.63 1.52 -6.17
N GLN A 117 2.16 2.51 -6.93
CA GLN A 117 2.86 3.04 -8.09
C GLN A 117 4.17 3.73 -7.71
N THR A 118 4.17 4.52 -6.63
CA THR A 118 5.36 5.18 -6.08
C THR A 118 6.30 4.17 -5.45
N PHE A 119 5.76 3.21 -4.69
CA PHE A 119 6.55 2.08 -4.18
C PHE A 119 7.26 1.35 -5.33
N GLY A 120 6.63 1.24 -6.49
CA GLY A 120 7.16 0.58 -7.67
C GLY A 120 6.87 -0.92 -7.65
N TYR A 121 5.58 -1.30 -7.54
CA TYR A 121 5.18 -2.69 -7.66
C TYR A 121 5.52 -3.23 -9.06
N ASN A 122 5.94 -4.49 -9.09
CA ASN A 122 6.30 -5.24 -10.31
C ASN A 122 7.50 -4.69 -11.07
N VAL A 123 8.36 -3.88 -10.42
CA VAL A 123 9.68 -3.49 -10.94
C VAL A 123 10.76 -3.67 -9.87
N LYS A 124 12.04 -3.74 -10.27
CA LYS A 124 13.18 -3.88 -9.36
C LYS A 124 13.43 -2.59 -8.57
N ASP A 125 14.22 -2.66 -7.50
CA ASP A 125 14.59 -1.48 -6.68
C ASP A 125 15.15 -0.32 -7.51
N ASN A 126 15.99 -0.61 -8.47
CA ASN A 126 16.63 0.38 -9.33
C ASN A 126 15.77 0.86 -10.51
N GLN A 127 14.51 0.42 -10.60
CA GLN A 127 13.56 0.69 -11.68
C GLN A 127 12.30 1.43 -11.18
N THR A 128 12.27 1.85 -9.91
CA THR A 128 11.18 2.67 -9.37
C THR A 128 11.30 4.12 -9.84
N ILE A 129 10.20 4.87 -9.81
CA ILE A 129 10.22 6.31 -10.13
C ILE A 129 11.25 7.04 -9.27
N PRO A 130 11.27 6.88 -7.92
CA PRO A 130 12.27 7.56 -7.10
C PRO A 130 13.71 7.12 -7.41
N SER A 131 13.92 5.87 -7.84
CA SER A 131 15.28 5.41 -8.23
C SER A 131 15.75 6.01 -9.56
N TYR A 132 14.85 6.20 -10.54
CA TYR A 132 15.18 6.94 -11.75
C TYR A 132 15.37 8.42 -11.46
N PHE A 133 14.56 9.03 -10.63
CA PHE A 133 14.73 10.40 -10.19
C PHE A 133 16.10 10.61 -9.54
N LYS A 134 16.54 9.68 -8.66
CA LYS A 134 17.89 9.71 -8.06
C LYS A 134 18.98 9.74 -9.13
N LYS A 135 18.89 8.89 -10.16
CA LYS A 135 19.87 8.86 -11.26
C LYS A 135 19.90 10.17 -12.03
N ILE A 136 18.74 10.80 -12.24
CA ILE A 136 18.64 12.07 -12.97
C ILE A 136 19.28 13.20 -12.16
N ILE A 137 18.90 13.35 -10.87
CA ILE A 137 19.47 14.42 -10.04
C ILE A 137 20.97 14.29 -9.82
N ASP A 138 21.49 13.05 -9.70
CA ASP A 138 22.93 12.82 -9.55
C ASP A 138 23.70 13.22 -10.81
N LYS A 139 23.07 13.10 -11.98
CA LYS A 139 23.66 13.51 -13.24
C LYS A 139 23.57 15.01 -13.46
N GLU A 140 22.40 15.59 -13.24
CA GLU A 140 22.09 16.98 -13.56
C GLU A 140 22.51 17.97 -12.45
N ILE A 141 22.57 17.50 -11.18
CA ILE A 141 22.98 18.29 -10.00
C ILE A 141 24.12 17.57 -9.30
N SER A 142 25.18 17.27 -10.05
CA SER A 142 26.32 16.48 -9.57
C SER A 142 27.17 17.14 -8.49
N GLU A 143 27.06 18.46 -8.33
CA GLU A 143 27.84 19.24 -7.35
C GLU A 143 27.36 19.01 -5.90
N LYS A 144 26.19 18.43 -5.69
CA LYS A 144 25.57 18.22 -4.39
C LYS A 144 25.31 16.76 -4.11
N ASN A 145 25.43 16.38 -2.84
CA ASN A 145 25.07 15.05 -2.38
C ASN A 145 23.53 14.94 -2.22
N ASN A 146 22.89 14.42 -3.24
CA ASN A 146 21.46 14.24 -3.27
C ASN A 146 21.05 12.89 -2.66
N CYS A 147 20.01 12.86 -1.83
CA CYS A 147 19.39 11.62 -1.32
C CYS A 147 17.92 11.57 -1.67
N VAL A 148 17.46 10.39 -2.04
CA VAL A 148 16.05 10.13 -2.39
C VAL A 148 15.51 8.98 -1.55
N TYR A 149 14.32 9.16 -1.01
CA TYR A 149 13.64 8.19 -0.16
C TYR A 149 12.29 7.83 -0.75
N ASN A 150 11.94 6.55 -0.72
CA ASN A 150 10.70 6.05 -1.30
C ASN A 150 9.77 5.50 -0.22
N PHE A 151 8.81 6.28 0.19
CA PHE A 151 7.77 5.96 1.16
C PHE A 151 6.41 5.64 0.51
N GLY A 152 6.40 5.25 -0.76
CA GLY A 152 5.22 4.69 -1.38
C GLY A 152 4.76 3.44 -0.64
N SER A 153 3.45 3.25 -0.48
CA SER A 153 2.88 2.09 0.19
C SER A 153 1.61 1.59 -0.49
N ALA A 154 1.35 0.28 -0.35
CA ALA A 154 0.23 -0.37 -1.01
C ALA A 154 -1.12 0.26 -0.62
N GLY A 155 -1.82 0.77 -1.63
CA GLY A 155 -3.19 1.27 -1.44
C GLY A 155 -3.31 2.58 -0.68
N TYR A 156 -2.21 3.28 -0.41
CA TYR A 156 -2.22 4.60 0.21
C TYR A 156 -3.00 5.59 -0.65
N PHE A 157 -3.60 6.53 0.00
CA PHE A 157 -4.29 7.68 -0.56
C PHE A 157 -3.92 8.94 0.25
N SER A 158 -4.22 10.09 -0.25
CA SER A 158 -3.71 11.38 0.25
C SER A 158 -3.82 11.59 1.77
N THR A 159 -4.86 11.03 2.44
CA THR A 159 -4.98 11.12 3.90
C THR A 159 -3.87 10.37 4.62
N GLN A 160 -3.59 9.13 4.21
CA GLN A 160 -2.53 8.31 4.82
C GLN A 160 -1.15 8.88 4.53
N GLU A 161 -0.96 9.42 3.33
CA GLU A 161 0.28 10.09 2.93
C GLU A 161 0.55 11.34 3.77
N ASN A 162 -0.48 12.16 4.00
CA ASN A 162 -0.37 13.34 4.86
C ASN A 162 -0.03 12.97 6.32
N ILE A 163 -0.64 11.90 6.82
CA ILE A 163 -0.34 11.41 8.19
C ILE A 163 1.10 10.89 8.27
N LEU A 164 1.54 10.11 7.28
CA LEU A 164 2.92 9.61 7.23
C LEU A 164 3.92 10.75 7.11
N PHE A 165 3.62 11.76 6.28
CA PHE A 165 4.44 12.95 6.13
C PHE A 165 4.53 13.73 7.44
N LEU A 166 3.41 13.95 8.13
CA LEU A 166 3.39 14.60 9.44
C LEU A 166 4.20 13.81 10.48
N ASN A 167 4.06 12.48 10.52
CA ASN A 167 4.87 11.64 11.39
C ASN A 167 6.38 11.83 11.12
N HIS A 168 6.79 11.88 9.85
CA HIS A 168 8.19 12.11 9.49
C HIS A 168 8.69 13.50 9.90
N ILE A 169 7.85 14.52 9.92
CA ILE A 169 8.20 15.84 10.46
C ILE A 169 8.37 15.75 11.98
N LEU A 170 7.42 15.12 12.69
CA LEU A 170 7.45 14.98 14.15
C LEU A 170 8.61 14.10 14.64
N GLU A 171 9.03 13.14 13.84
CA GLU A 171 10.19 12.27 14.08
C GLU A 171 11.53 12.91 13.63
N GLU A 172 11.52 14.17 13.25
CA GLU A 172 12.70 14.91 12.79
C GLU A 172 13.43 14.25 11.60
N LYS A 173 12.66 13.57 10.72
CA LYS A 173 13.20 12.97 9.49
C LYS A 173 13.22 13.95 8.33
N ILE A 174 12.32 14.94 8.35
CA ILE A 174 12.17 15.97 7.32
C ILE A 174 12.34 17.33 7.96
N PHE A 175 13.12 18.19 7.31
CA PHE A 175 13.42 19.52 7.80
C PHE A 175 13.14 20.60 6.73
N SER A 176 13.24 21.85 7.14
CA SER A 176 13.21 22.98 6.22
C SER A 176 14.14 22.78 5.02
N LYS A 177 13.68 23.17 3.83
CA LYS A 177 14.37 23.07 2.53
C LYS A 177 14.43 21.65 1.93
N ASP A 178 13.96 20.60 2.62
CA ASP A 178 13.76 19.29 1.99
C ASP A 178 12.64 19.34 0.94
N TYR A 179 12.61 18.32 0.10
CA TYR A 179 11.60 18.15 -0.93
C TYR A 179 10.67 17.00 -0.58
N ALA A 180 9.37 17.26 -0.52
CA ALA A 180 8.33 16.25 -0.37
C ALA A 180 7.51 16.14 -1.67
N ILE A 181 7.55 14.98 -2.30
CA ILE A 181 6.96 14.73 -3.62
C ILE A 181 5.84 13.69 -3.46
N PHE A 182 4.64 14.08 -3.81
CA PHE A 182 3.44 13.25 -3.66
C PHE A 182 2.90 12.84 -5.02
N MET A 183 2.53 11.57 -5.17
CA MET A 183 1.94 11.02 -6.38
C MET A 183 0.55 10.49 -6.07
N ASP A 184 -0.44 11.36 -6.16
CA ASP A 184 -1.81 11.16 -5.68
C ASP A 184 -2.84 10.96 -6.80
N GLY A 185 -4.02 10.48 -6.44
CA GLY A 185 -5.22 10.49 -7.26
C GLY A 185 -5.73 9.11 -7.67
N TYR A 186 -4.85 8.13 -7.93
CA TYR A 186 -5.30 6.82 -8.42
C TYR A 186 -6.11 6.05 -7.36
N THR A 187 -5.63 6.03 -6.14
CA THR A 187 -6.19 5.28 -5.00
C THR A 187 -7.17 6.08 -4.16
N GLU A 188 -7.43 7.33 -4.49
CA GLU A 188 -8.26 8.23 -3.69
C GLU A 188 -9.63 7.67 -3.35
N GLN A 189 -10.00 7.80 -2.08
CA GLN A 189 -11.26 7.32 -1.50
C GLN A 189 -11.89 8.42 -0.62
N GLY A 190 -13.22 8.37 -0.49
CA GLY A 190 -13.92 9.20 0.50
C GLY A 190 -13.70 8.70 1.93
N ASN A 191 -14.02 9.54 2.91
CA ASN A 191 -13.79 9.35 4.35
C ASN A 191 -14.24 7.98 4.94
N ASN A 192 -15.06 7.22 4.23
CA ASN A 192 -15.70 6.03 4.77
C ASN A 192 -15.07 4.70 4.34
N LYS A 193 -13.88 4.70 3.72
CA LYS A 193 -13.32 3.46 3.18
C LYS A 193 -11.80 3.38 3.28
N SER A 194 -11.29 3.29 4.48
CA SER A 194 -10.00 2.65 4.68
C SER A 194 -10.12 1.14 4.39
N ARG A 195 -9.28 0.58 3.54
CA ARG A 195 -9.33 -0.86 3.19
C ARG A 195 -8.85 -1.73 4.34
N ILE A 196 -7.99 -1.22 5.19
CA ILE A 196 -7.31 -1.97 6.26
C ILE A 196 -8.09 -1.93 7.55
N HIS A 197 -8.84 -0.86 7.77
CA HIS A 197 -9.74 -0.75 8.92
C HIS A 197 -10.89 -1.75 8.91
N TYR A 198 -11.13 -2.48 7.81
CA TYR A 198 -12.28 -3.38 7.79
C TYR A 198 -12.17 -4.48 8.84
N GLU A 199 -10.98 -5.02 9.03
CA GLU A 199 -10.77 -6.04 10.07
C GLU A 199 -10.67 -5.40 11.46
N ILE A 200 -9.91 -4.32 11.61
CA ILE A 200 -9.78 -3.57 12.86
C ILE A 200 -11.11 -2.91 13.22
N LYS A 201 -11.79 -2.28 12.27
CA LYS A 201 -13.12 -1.70 12.49
C LYS A 201 -14.16 -2.76 12.86
N SER A 202 -14.14 -3.94 12.24
CA SER A 202 -15.04 -5.03 12.61
C SER A 202 -14.76 -5.55 14.02
N ILE A 203 -13.51 -5.48 14.48
CA ILE A 203 -13.14 -5.77 15.87
C ILE A 203 -13.70 -4.66 16.78
N PHE A 204 -13.48 -3.40 16.45
CA PHE A 204 -13.98 -2.27 17.25
C PHE A 204 -15.51 -2.12 17.20
N ASP A 205 -16.16 -2.33 16.06
CA ASP A 205 -17.64 -2.34 15.94
C ASP A 205 -18.28 -3.52 16.70
N GLY A 206 -17.52 -4.59 16.95
CA GLY A 206 -17.93 -5.76 17.74
C GLY A 206 -17.66 -5.62 19.25
N ILE A 207 -16.86 -4.65 19.65
CA ILE A 207 -16.56 -4.37 21.05
C ILE A 207 -17.41 -3.18 21.47
N ASP A 208 -18.32 -3.39 22.45
CA ASP A 208 -18.99 -2.29 23.11
C ASP A 208 -17.91 -1.45 23.82
N LEU A 209 -17.61 -0.28 23.26
CA LEU A 209 -16.57 0.64 23.77
C LEU A 209 -16.76 1.07 25.23
N LYS A 210 -17.90 0.74 25.85
CA LYS A 210 -18.15 0.96 27.27
C LYS A 210 -17.41 0.00 28.19
N VAL A 211 -16.81 -1.06 27.65
CA VAL A 211 -16.10 -2.08 28.45
C VAL A 211 -14.77 -2.40 27.77
N TRP A 212 -13.77 -1.55 27.96
CA TRP A 212 -12.38 -1.90 27.77
C TRP A 212 -11.97 -2.93 28.83
N ASP A 213 -12.30 -4.17 28.57
CA ASP A 213 -11.86 -5.30 29.35
C ASP A 213 -10.76 -6.00 28.54
N GLU A 214 -9.51 -5.77 28.91
CA GLU A 214 -8.33 -6.37 28.24
C GLU A 214 -8.46 -7.88 28.16
N LEU A 215 -9.07 -8.51 29.16
CA LEU A 215 -9.35 -9.94 29.19
C LEU A 215 -10.35 -10.36 28.12
N LYS A 216 -11.41 -9.60 27.89
CA LYS A 216 -12.40 -9.88 26.83
C LYS A 216 -11.79 -9.69 25.46
N PHE A 217 -11.00 -8.63 25.26
CA PHE A 217 -10.31 -8.38 23.99
C PHE A 217 -9.30 -9.50 23.69
N SER A 218 -8.46 -9.84 24.66
CA SER A 218 -7.48 -10.92 24.53
C SER A 218 -8.16 -12.28 24.32
N SER A 219 -9.27 -12.55 25.01
CA SER A 219 -10.03 -13.78 24.83
C SER A 219 -10.71 -13.85 23.46
N LEU A 220 -11.18 -12.73 22.91
CA LEU A 220 -11.76 -12.66 21.56
C LEU A 220 -10.71 -12.91 20.48
N ILE A 221 -9.53 -12.31 20.61
CA ILE A 221 -8.41 -12.58 19.70
C ILE A 221 -7.99 -14.03 19.80
N PHE A 222 -7.81 -14.55 21.02
CA PHE A 222 -7.44 -15.93 21.25
C PHE A 222 -8.45 -16.90 20.64
N THR A 223 -9.75 -16.74 20.94
CA THR A 223 -10.79 -17.61 20.40
C THR A 223 -10.89 -17.57 18.89
N ASN A 224 -10.80 -16.39 18.26
CA ASN A 224 -10.81 -16.25 16.80
C ASN A 224 -9.53 -16.79 16.15
N SER A 225 -8.43 -16.91 16.87
CA SER A 225 -7.19 -17.51 16.37
C SER A 225 -7.24 -19.05 16.34
N LEU A 226 -8.12 -19.68 17.11
CA LEU A 226 -8.21 -21.13 17.21
C LEU A 226 -8.59 -21.77 15.87
N PRO A 227 -7.86 -22.82 15.45
CA PRO A 227 -8.13 -23.53 14.20
C PRO A 227 -9.57 -24.01 14.06
N ILE A 228 -10.16 -24.52 15.13
CA ILE A 228 -11.53 -25.03 15.15
C ILE A 228 -12.56 -23.89 14.94
N VAL A 229 -12.33 -22.71 15.49
CA VAL A 229 -13.19 -21.54 15.31
C VAL A 229 -13.11 -21.02 13.88
N LYS A 230 -11.90 -21.00 13.32
CA LYS A 230 -11.69 -20.65 11.90
C LYS A 230 -12.41 -21.64 10.98
N LEU A 231 -12.32 -22.92 11.25
CA LEU A 231 -13.04 -23.97 10.52
C LEU A 231 -14.55 -23.77 10.62
N TYR A 232 -15.08 -23.59 11.83
CA TYR A 232 -16.51 -23.35 12.06
C TYR A 232 -17.02 -22.12 11.28
N ASN A 233 -16.32 -20.99 11.37
CA ASN A 233 -16.67 -19.76 10.68
C ASN A 233 -16.66 -19.93 9.16
N ASN A 234 -15.73 -20.71 8.62
CA ASN A 234 -15.66 -21.01 7.19
C ASN A 234 -16.78 -21.97 6.74
N LEU A 235 -17.10 -22.99 7.55
CA LEU A 235 -18.23 -23.85 7.29
C LEU A 235 -19.55 -23.06 7.35
N GLN A 236 -19.73 -22.22 8.36
CA GLN A 236 -20.89 -21.37 8.48
C GLN A 236 -21.05 -20.43 7.27
N LYS A 237 -19.96 -19.82 6.77
CA LYS A 237 -19.98 -19.02 5.54
C LYS A 237 -20.38 -19.86 4.32
N LYS A 238 -19.95 -21.11 4.25
CA LYS A 238 -20.20 -22.01 3.12
C LYS A 238 -21.65 -22.56 3.14
N PHE A 239 -22.21 -22.82 4.34
CA PHE A 239 -23.56 -23.38 4.51
C PHE A 239 -24.63 -22.32 4.80
N SER A 240 -24.25 -21.10 5.17
CA SER A 240 -25.19 -19.99 5.27
C SER A 240 -25.55 -19.47 3.88
N ASN A 241 -26.37 -20.24 3.17
CA ASN A 241 -27.11 -19.74 1.99
C ASN A 241 -28.19 -18.69 2.34
N LYS A 242 -28.14 -18.09 3.52
CA LYS A 242 -28.95 -16.90 3.77
C LYS A 242 -28.30 -15.79 2.95
N PRO A 243 -29.01 -15.27 1.94
CA PRO A 243 -28.57 -14.00 1.37
C PRO A 243 -28.43 -13.06 2.55
N ASN A 244 -27.21 -12.58 2.81
CA ASN A 244 -27.02 -11.50 3.78
C ASN A 244 -28.08 -10.47 3.42
N LYS A 245 -29.14 -10.35 4.27
CA LYS A 245 -30.05 -9.22 4.11
C LYS A 245 -29.14 -8.01 4.05
N PRO A 246 -29.07 -7.32 2.92
CA PRO A 246 -28.20 -6.16 2.85
C PRO A 246 -28.66 -5.28 4.01
N LYS A 247 -27.79 -5.06 5.01
CA LYS A 247 -27.96 -3.92 5.89
C LYS A 247 -28.27 -2.80 4.93
N VAL A 248 -29.43 -2.17 5.04
CA VAL A 248 -29.85 -1.08 4.16
C VAL A 248 -28.79 0.01 4.31
N ARG A 249 -27.68 -0.18 3.61
CA ARG A 249 -26.69 0.87 3.43
C ARG A 249 -27.41 1.88 2.56
N LYS A 250 -27.60 3.08 3.05
CA LYS A 250 -28.00 4.21 2.22
C LYS A 250 -27.21 4.08 0.91
N VAL A 251 -27.88 3.80 -0.19
CA VAL A 251 -27.22 3.67 -1.49
C VAL A 251 -26.81 5.08 -1.88
N ILE A 252 -25.59 5.43 -1.55
CA ILE A 252 -24.98 6.70 -1.95
C ILE A 252 -24.81 6.64 -3.45
N SER A 253 -25.28 7.62 -4.18
CA SER A 253 -25.13 7.71 -5.63
C SER A 253 -23.66 7.78 -6.01
N ASP A 254 -23.34 7.39 -7.24
CA ASP A 254 -21.97 7.51 -7.73
C ASP A 254 -21.48 8.97 -7.79
N GLN A 255 -22.39 9.91 -7.98
CA GLN A 255 -22.07 11.34 -7.94
C GLN A 255 -21.73 11.79 -6.51
N GLU A 256 -22.55 11.45 -5.51
CA GLU A 256 -22.25 11.77 -4.11
C GLU A 256 -20.90 11.19 -3.65
N LYS A 257 -20.55 9.97 -4.11
CA LYS A 257 -19.24 9.38 -3.84
C LYS A 257 -18.10 10.17 -4.49
N LEU A 258 -18.29 10.62 -5.73
CA LEU A 258 -17.30 11.43 -6.45
C LEU A 258 -17.11 12.79 -5.78
N ASP A 259 -18.19 13.43 -5.37
CA ASP A 259 -18.16 14.71 -4.69
C ASP A 259 -17.45 14.61 -3.33
N GLU A 260 -17.75 13.54 -2.55
CA GLU A 260 -17.05 13.26 -1.31
C GLU A 260 -15.54 13.02 -1.53
N ILE A 261 -15.17 12.18 -2.50
CA ILE A 261 -13.77 11.90 -2.84
C ILE A 261 -13.04 13.19 -3.22
N ASN A 262 -13.67 14.00 -4.09
CA ASN A 262 -13.08 15.26 -4.54
C ASN A 262 -12.90 16.25 -3.39
N ARG A 263 -13.90 16.37 -2.51
CA ARG A 263 -13.84 17.23 -1.32
C ARG A 263 -12.69 16.80 -0.38
N VAL A 264 -12.61 15.50 -0.06
CA VAL A 264 -11.57 14.97 0.82
C VAL A 264 -10.18 15.18 0.21
N PHE A 265 -10.02 14.85 -1.07
CA PHE A 265 -8.76 15.03 -1.77
C PHE A 265 -8.32 16.50 -1.78
N LYS A 266 -9.21 17.43 -2.14
CA LYS A 266 -8.93 18.85 -2.10
C LYS A 266 -8.51 19.33 -0.71
N SER A 267 -9.26 18.94 0.34
CA SER A 267 -8.90 19.30 1.73
C SER A 267 -7.54 18.75 2.14
N ASN A 268 -7.20 17.53 1.71
CA ASN A 268 -5.88 16.93 2.00
C ASN A 268 -4.75 17.71 1.32
N LEU A 269 -4.95 18.20 0.09
CA LEU A 269 -3.97 19.04 -0.60
C LEU A 269 -3.80 20.40 0.10
N GLU A 270 -4.90 21.02 0.54
CA GLU A 270 -4.87 22.29 1.29
C GLU A 270 -4.14 22.15 2.62
N ILE A 271 -4.43 21.10 3.40
CA ILE A 271 -3.73 20.79 4.67
C ILE A 271 -2.25 20.59 4.40
N ARG A 272 -1.89 19.77 3.41
CA ARG A 272 -0.50 19.53 3.01
C ARG A 272 0.23 20.82 2.67
N SER A 273 -0.37 21.66 1.82
CA SER A 273 0.21 22.96 1.46
C SER A 273 0.49 23.82 2.67
N SER A 274 -0.47 23.91 3.60
CA SER A 274 -0.31 24.68 4.83
C SER A 274 0.83 24.16 5.72
N ILE A 275 0.96 22.84 5.85
CA ILE A 275 2.08 22.23 6.59
C ILE A 275 3.41 22.59 5.91
N CYS A 276 3.50 22.40 4.59
CA CYS A 276 4.70 22.66 3.83
C CYS A 276 5.15 24.12 3.92
N GLU A 277 4.21 25.06 3.75
CA GLU A 277 4.47 26.50 3.88
C GLU A 277 4.95 26.86 5.30
N SER A 278 4.30 26.30 6.34
CA SER A 278 4.68 26.58 7.74
C SER A 278 6.05 26.03 8.12
N MET A 279 6.42 24.87 7.54
CA MET A 279 7.68 24.18 7.83
C MET A 279 8.80 24.51 6.85
N LEU A 280 8.55 25.37 5.87
CA LEU A 280 9.48 25.74 4.78
C LEU A 280 10.01 24.50 4.03
N ILE A 281 9.13 23.54 3.78
CA ILE A 281 9.41 22.33 3.00
C ILE A 281 8.93 22.53 1.56
N ASN A 282 9.72 22.14 0.58
CA ASN A 282 9.35 22.23 -0.84
C ASN A 282 8.42 21.07 -1.20
N CYS A 283 7.14 21.32 -1.35
CA CYS A 283 6.14 20.29 -1.59
C CYS A 283 5.55 20.34 -2.99
N TYR A 284 5.54 19.21 -3.67
CA TYR A 284 4.97 19.04 -5.00
C TYR A 284 3.98 17.88 -5.01
N THR A 285 2.83 18.09 -5.60
CA THR A 285 1.83 17.03 -5.76
C THR A 285 1.53 16.83 -7.24
N PHE A 286 1.73 15.58 -7.70
CA PHE A 286 1.54 15.19 -9.08
C PHE A 286 0.31 14.30 -9.23
N LEU A 287 -0.50 14.56 -10.25
CA LEU A 287 -1.54 13.65 -10.73
C LEU A 287 -0.91 12.70 -11.77
N PRO A 288 -0.62 11.45 -11.41
CA PRO A 288 0.16 10.56 -12.25
C PRO A 288 -0.68 9.94 -13.39
N PRO A 289 -0.06 9.35 -14.43
CA PRO A 289 -0.74 8.61 -15.48
C PRO A 289 -1.57 7.44 -14.96
N ILE A 290 -2.67 7.15 -15.65
CA ILE A 290 -3.50 5.97 -15.41
C ILE A 290 -3.69 5.17 -16.70
N PRO A 291 -3.85 3.83 -16.62
CA PRO A 291 -4.11 3.01 -17.81
C PRO A 291 -5.37 3.49 -18.54
N LYS A 292 -5.32 3.53 -19.89
CA LYS A 292 -6.50 3.86 -20.73
C LYS A 292 -7.70 2.97 -20.43
N LYS A 293 -7.46 1.72 -20.02
CA LYS A 293 -8.49 0.74 -19.63
C LYS A 293 -9.00 0.91 -18.19
N SER A 294 -8.61 1.99 -17.48
CA SER A 294 -9.11 2.23 -16.13
C SER A 294 -10.62 2.32 -16.06
N ILE A 295 -11.19 1.90 -14.94
CA ILE A 295 -12.64 1.94 -14.72
C ILE A 295 -13.19 3.36 -14.82
N LEU A 296 -14.45 3.48 -15.23
CA LEU A 296 -15.12 4.75 -15.46
C LEU A 296 -15.05 5.70 -14.25
N MET A 297 -15.18 5.16 -13.02
CA MET A 297 -15.10 5.94 -11.78
C MET A 297 -13.72 6.62 -11.64
N THR A 298 -12.63 5.92 -11.95
CA THR A 298 -11.27 6.48 -11.92
C THR A 298 -11.13 7.62 -12.93
N LYS A 299 -11.62 7.44 -14.16
CA LYS A 299 -11.60 8.49 -15.20
C LYS A 299 -12.39 9.72 -14.78
N LYS A 300 -13.56 9.53 -14.14
CA LYS A 300 -14.36 10.64 -13.62
C LYS A 300 -13.64 11.40 -12.50
N LYS A 301 -12.97 10.69 -11.57
CA LYS A 301 -12.14 11.31 -10.51
C LYS A 301 -11.05 12.19 -11.13
N PHE A 302 -10.28 11.64 -12.06
CA PHE A 302 -9.18 12.38 -12.69
C PHE A 302 -9.66 13.65 -13.40
N LYS A 303 -10.80 13.59 -14.07
CA LYS A 303 -11.42 14.79 -14.68
C LYS A 303 -11.75 15.90 -13.66
N LEU A 304 -12.11 15.52 -12.43
CA LEU A 304 -12.33 16.48 -11.35
C LEU A 304 -11.00 17.00 -10.79
N PHE A 305 -10.04 16.11 -10.55
CA PHE A 305 -8.75 16.45 -9.94
C PHE A 305 -7.91 17.39 -10.79
N LYS A 306 -7.93 17.23 -12.13
CA LYS A 306 -7.26 18.16 -13.07
C LYS A 306 -7.66 19.63 -12.89
N LYS A 307 -8.75 19.91 -12.19
CA LYS A 307 -9.24 21.27 -11.90
C LYS A 307 -8.75 21.81 -10.56
N ILE A 308 -8.02 21.02 -9.76
CA ILE A 308 -7.55 21.44 -8.44
C ILE A 308 -6.27 22.27 -8.60
N PRO A 309 -6.23 23.50 -8.08
CA PRO A 309 -5.02 24.32 -8.09
C PRO A 309 -3.87 23.64 -7.36
N LYS A 310 -2.64 23.97 -7.73
CA LYS A 310 -1.39 23.42 -7.15
C LYS A 310 -1.18 21.91 -7.38
N LEU A 311 -2.06 21.22 -8.11
CA LEU A 311 -1.86 19.84 -8.55
C LEU A 311 -1.23 19.85 -9.94
N ILE A 312 -0.05 19.28 -10.05
CA ILE A 312 0.70 19.20 -11.33
C ILE A 312 0.17 17.98 -12.11
N ASP A 313 -0.54 18.24 -13.19
CA ASP A 313 -1.13 17.18 -14.01
C ASP A 313 -0.11 16.61 -15.00
N ILE A 314 0.34 15.38 -14.74
CA ILE A 314 1.20 14.61 -15.65
C ILE A 314 0.47 13.34 -16.15
N SER A 315 -0.86 13.30 -16.06
CA SER A 315 -1.64 12.09 -16.33
C SER A 315 -1.61 11.60 -17.78
N GLU A 316 -1.16 12.43 -18.72
CA GLU A 316 -1.19 12.10 -20.16
C GLU A 316 0.19 11.94 -20.80
N ILE A 317 1.27 11.90 -20.02
CA ILE A 317 2.64 11.84 -20.55
C ILE A 317 3.05 10.48 -21.11
N LEU A 318 2.28 9.42 -20.86
CA LEU A 318 2.62 8.07 -21.31
C LEU A 318 1.90 7.70 -22.61
N ASN A 319 2.63 7.15 -23.57
CA ASN A 319 2.07 6.65 -24.81
C ASN A 319 1.96 5.11 -24.78
N GLU A 320 0.76 4.60 -24.45
CA GLU A 320 0.48 3.16 -24.40
C GLU A 320 0.49 2.48 -25.79
N ASN A 321 0.52 3.23 -26.86
CA ASN A 321 0.55 2.68 -28.22
C ASN A 321 1.97 2.40 -28.70
N GLU A 322 2.97 3.01 -28.10
CA GLU A 322 4.37 2.88 -28.52
C GLU A 322 5.14 1.83 -27.73
N TYR A 323 4.72 1.56 -26.47
CA TYR A 323 5.44 0.62 -25.60
C TYR A 323 4.53 0.12 -24.47
N LEU A 324 5.02 -0.90 -23.78
CA LEU A 324 4.38 -1.38 -22.55
C LEU A 324 4.50 -0.31 -21.45
N ALA A 325 3.45 0.53 -21.32
CA ALA A 325 3.44 1.62 -20.34
C ALA A 325 3.18 1.11 -18.92
N PHE A 326 2.34 0.09 -18.79
CA PHE A 326 1.95 -0.49 -17.51
C PHE A 326 2.24 -1.98 -17.47
N VAL A 327 2.71 -2.44 -16.32
CA VAL A 327 2.82 -3.85 -15.94
C VAL A 327 1.56 -4.30 -15.18
N GLU A 328 1.55 -5.51 -14.64
CA GLU A 328 0.39 -6.06 -13.92
C GLU A 328 -0.22 -5.09 -12.89
N GLY A 329 -1.56 -5.04 -12.85
CA GLY A 329 -2.32 -4.25 -11.88
C GLY A 329 -2.30 -2.73 -12.09
N GLY A 330 -1.87 -2.25 -13.26
CA GLY A 330 -1.79 -0.82 -13.57
C GLY A 330 -0.60 -0.11 -12.93
N HIS A 331 0.45 -0.85 -12.60
CA HIS A 331 1.72 -0.33 -12.15
C HIS A 331 2.62 0.02 -13.35
N TYR A 332 3.52 0.97 -13.17
CA TYR A 332 4.35 1.46 -14.27
C TYR A 332 5.44 0.47 -14.67
N SER A 333 5.70 0.38 -15.97
CA SER A 333 6.89 -0.30 -16.47
C SER A 333 8.17 0.49 -16.11
N PRO A 334 9.36 -0.13 -16.20
CA PRO A 334 10.61 0.59 -15.99
C PRO A 334 10.76 1.82 -16.89
N ARG A 335 10.38 1.72 -18.17
CA ARG A 335 10.41 2.84 -19.12
C ARG A 335 9.48 3.98 -18.67
N SER A 336 8.25 3.66 -18.29
CA SER A 336 7.30 4.66 -17.78
C SER A 336 7.77 5.31 -16.48
N SER A 337 8.35 4.52 -15.57
CA SER A 337 8.95 5.05 -14.34
C SER A 337 10.05 6.07 -14.63
N GLY A 338 10.88 5.84 -15.66
CA GLY A 338 11.89 6.78 -16.11
C GLY A 338 11.30 8.07 -16.68
N ILE A 339 10.29 7.98 -17.57
CA ILE A 339 9.60 9.14 -18.16
C ILE A 339 8.92 9.99 -17.06
N ILE A 340 8.25 9.35 -16.11
CA ILE A 340 7.60 10.04 -14.99
C ILE A 340 8.66 10.74 -14.13
N ALA A 341 9.75 10.08 -13.81
CA ALA A 341 10.84 10.65 -13.02
C ALA A 341 11.46 11.88 -13.68
N GLU A 342 11.68 11.83 -15.00
CA GLU A 342 12.19 12.96 -15.78
C GLU A 342 11.19 14.13 -15.79
N THR A 343 9.90 13.84 -15.92
CA THR A 343 8.86 14.86 -15.90
C THR A 343 8.77 15.52 -14.52
N ILE A 344 8.85 14.73 -13.43
CA ILE A 344 8.89 15.25 -12.07
C ILE A 344 10.11 16.16 -11.88
N PHE A 345 11.29 15.71 -12.32
CA PHE A 345 12.53 16.51 -12.22
C PHE A 345 12.38 17.86 -12.93
N LYS A 346 11.89 17.88 -14.16
CA LYS A 346 11.66 19.12 -14.91
C LYS A 346 10.74 20.10 -14.20
N ASN A 347 9.66 19.61 -13.59
CA ASN A 347 8.73 20.47 -12.86
C ASN A 347 9.28 21.00 -11.53
N ILE A 348 10.23 20.30 -10.89
CA ILE A 348 10.79 20.73 -9.59
C ILE A 348 11.94 21.74 -9.76
N ILE A 349 12.72 21.60 -10.81
CA ILE A 349 13.95 22.40 -10.98
C ILE A 349 13.71 23.70 -11.74
N PHE A 350 12.63 23.78 -12.54
CA PHE A 350 12.33 24.98 -13.35
C PHE A 350 11.16 25.81 -12.79
N ASP A 351 10.59 25.44 -11.64
CA ASP A 351 9.72 26.28 -10.81
C ASP A 351 10.59 27.13 -9.83
#